data_289dccceefaec0a5e6353a50c3354e60
#
_entry.id   289dccceefaec0a5e6353a50c3354e60
#
_cell.length_a   1.000
_cell.length_b   1.000
_cell.length_c   1.000
_cell.angle_alpha   90.00
_cell.angle_beta   90.00
_cell.angle_gamma   90.00
#
_symmetry.space_group_name_H-M   'P 1'
#
loop_
_entity.id
_entity.type
_entity.pdbx_description
1 polymer ?
#
loop_
_entity_poly.entity_id
_entity_poly.type
_entity_poly.pdbx_seq_one_letter_code
_entity_poly.pdbx_strand_id
1 'polypeptide(L)'
;GKISIGNQVKICYLPQTPEFEEGTTVLRAAIADNVNELNQWTIEADARSMLNKLGFYDYDEKVEHMSGGQKKRIALVNALLTPADILVLDEPTNHLDLNSISWLETYLLNYPGAVLIVSHDRFFLNRVVTKVIEIENGSVRMYTGNYKDYAQKKQMIRDAQLKEYLNQQREIKPVSYTHLTL
;
A
#
# COMPACT_ATOMS: atom_id res chain seq x y z
N GLY A 1 -13.66 8.52 12.89
CA GLY A 1 -12.52 9.43 12.92
C GLY A 1 -12.77 10.65 12.04
N LYS A 2 -12.04 11.73 12.27
CA LYS A 2 -12.13 12.94 11.45
C LYS A 2 -10.80 13.11 10.70
N ILE A 3 -10.86 13.28 9.39
CA ILE A 3 -9.70 13.56 8.55
C ILE A 3 -9.76 15.05 8.19
N SER A 4 -8.66 15.78 8.41
CA SER A 4 -8.49 17.16 7.97
C SER A 4 -7.40 17.21 6.91
N ILE A 5 -7.73 17.75 5.75
CA ILE A 5 -6.84 17.87 4.60
C ILE A 5 -6.53 19.35 4.39
N GLY A 6 -5.26 19.69 4.18
CA GLY A 6 -4.86 21.07 3.84
C GLY A 6 -5.44 21.50 2.49
N ASN A 7 -5.77 22.80 2.35
CA ASN A 7 -6.52 23.34 1.20
C ASN A 7 -5.90 23.13 -0.20
N GLN A 8 -4.63 22.70 -0.28
CA GLN A 8 -3.92 22.50 -1.56
C GLN A 8 -3.36 21.09 -1.72
N VAL A 9 -3.60 20.18 -0.76
CA VAL A 9 -3.08 18.81 -0.81
C VAL A 9 -3.99 17.92 -1.65
N LYS A 10 -3.43 17.36 -2.71
CA LYS A 10 -4.11 16.40 -3.59
C LYS A 10 -3.81 14.98 -3.12
N ILE A 11 -4.83 14.21 -2.85
CA ILE A 11 -4.73 12.80 -2.46
C ILE A 11 -5.34 11.95 -3.57
N CYS A 12 -4.57 10.97 -4.05
CA CYS A 12 -5.08 9.92 -4.94
C CYS A 12 -5.15 8.61 -4.16
N TYR A 13 -6.26 7.90 -4.28
CA TYR A 13 -6.50 6.62 -3.62
C TYR A 13 -6.81 5.52 -4.64
N LEU A 14 -6.05 4.43 -4.59
CA LEU A 14 -6.37 3.21 -5.33
C LEU A 14 -7.30 2.33 -4.51
N PRO A 15 -8.59 2.19 -4.88
CA PRO A 15 -9.53 1.36 -4.13
C PRO A 15 -9.24 -0.13 -4.29
N GLN A 16 -9.64 -0.92 -3.31
CA GLN A 16 -9.51 -2.37 -3.36
C GLN A 16 -10.33 -2.99 -4.50
N THR A 17 -11.51 -2.45 -4.76
CA THR A 17 -12.41 -2.85 -5.86
C THR A 17 -12.74 -1.62 -6.70
N PRO A 18 -12.06 -1.40 -7.83
CA PRO A 18 -12.35 -0.29 -8.71
C PRO A 18 -13.62 -0.55 -9.53
N GLU A 19 -14.39 0.50 -9.72
CA GLU A 19 -15.58 0.52 -10.58
C GLU A 19 -15.29 1.37 -11.82
N PHE A 20 -15.83 0.97 -12.97
CA PHE A 20 -15.68 1.66 -14.22
C PHE A 20 -17.05 1.79 -14.90
N GLU A 21 -17.23 2.84 -15.65
CA GLU A 21 -18.44 3.04 -16.46
C GLU A 21 -18.56 1.97 -17.54
N GLU A 22 -19.77 1.51 -17.82
CA GLU A 22 -20.06 0.52 -18.84
C GLU A 22 -19.63 1.02 -20.22
N GLY A 23 -19.05 0.14 -21.02
CA GLY A 23 -18.55 0.46 -22.35
C GLY A 23 -17.19 1.18 -22.39
N THR A 24 -16.55 1.44 -21.24
CA THR A 24 -15.23 2.08 -21.19
C THR A 24 -14.15 1.13 -21.67
N THR A 25 -13.21 1.63 -22.50
CA THR A 25 -12.04 0.87 -22.97
C THR A 25 -10.89 0.94 -21.95
N VAL A 26 -9.94 0.01 -22.04
CA VAL A 26 -8.74 -0.06 -21.17
C VAL A 26 -8.00 1.27 -21.15
N LEU A 27 -7.72 1.85 -22.32
CA LEU A 27 -7.00 3.13 -22.40
C LEU A 27 -7.80 4.28 -21.78
N ARG A 28 -9.09 4.37 -22.08
CA ARG A 28 -9.94 5.43 -21.52
C ARG A 28 -10.04 5.32 -20.01
N ALA A 29 -10.16 4.12 -19.47
CA ALA A 29 -10.17 3.89 -18.03
C ALA A 29 -8.84 4.29 -17.36
N ALA A 30 -7.72 4.01 -18.02
CA ALA A 30 -6.40 4.34 -17.51
C ALA A 30 -6.14 5.86 -17.45
N ILE A 31 -6.67 6.64 -18.40
CA ILE A 31 -6.46 8.11 -18.47
C ILE A 31 -7.62 8.92 -17.93
N ALA A 32 -8.74 8.29 -17.52
CA ALA A 32 -9.93 8.98 -17.05
C ALA A 32 -9.58 10.02 -15.97
N ASP A 33 -10.19 11.21 -16.10
CA ASP A 33 -10.01 12.36 -15.20
C ASP A 33 -8.60 12.96 -15.11
N ASN A 34 -7.62 12.37 -15.82
CA ASN A 34 -6.22 12.81 -15.80
C ASN A 34 -5.81 13.62 -17.04
N VAL A 35 -6.69 13.75 -18.02
CA VAL A 35 -6.43 14.54 -19.25
C VAL A 35 -6.61 16.02 -18.95
N ASN A 36 -5.61 16.83 -19.28
CA ASN A 36 -5.65 18.30 -19.19
C ASN A 36 -4.92 18.92 -20.37
N GLU A 37 -4.99 20.24 -20.51
CA GLU A 37 -4.38 20.98 -21.63
C GLU A 37 -2.86 20.80 -21.74
N LEU A 38 -2.19 20.50 -20.64
CA LEU A 38 -0.73 20.36 -20.60
C LEU A 38 -0.25 18.95 -20.98
N ASN A 39 -1.06 17.91 -20.71
CA ASN A 39 -0.67 16.52 -20.90
C ASN A 39 -1.43 15.78 -22.00
N GLN A 40 -2.41 16.39 -22.64
CA GLN A 40 -3.27 15.76 -23.65
C GLN A 40 -2.52 15.01 -24.78
N TRP A 41 -1.28 15.43 -25.08
CA TRP A 41 -0.44 14.83 -26.12
C TRP A 41 0.47 13.71 -25.62
N THR A 42 0.73 13.65 -24.34
CA THR A 42 1.68 12.70 -23.73
C THR A 42 1.00 11.63 -22.89
N ILE A 43 -0.13 11.93 -22.27
CA ILE A 43 -0.79 11.04 -21.31
C ILE A 43 -1.18 9.67 -21.91
N GLU A 44 -1.57 9.63 -23.18
CA GLU A 44 -1.86 8.34 -23.84
C GLU A 44 -0.60 7.50 -24.02
N ALA A 45 0.54 8.12 -24.36
CA ALA A 45 1.79 7.42 -24.49
C ALA A 45 2.29 6.87 -23.15
N ASP A 46 2.17 7.68 -22.10
CA ASP A 46 2.51 7.27 -20.73
C ASP A 46 1.59 6.14 -20.25
N ALA A 47 0.28 6.27 -20.47
CA ALA A 47 -0.69 5.23 -20.14
C ALA A 47 -0.40 3.91 -20.86
N ARG A 48 -0.16 3.94 -22.18
CA ARG A 48 0.19 2.76 -22.99
C ARG A 48 1.48 2.10 -22.49
N SER A 49 2.49 2.90 -22.14
CA SER A 49 3.75 2.39 -21.58
C SER A 49 3.52 1.65 -20.25
N MET A 50 2.73 2.23 -19.33
CA MET A 50 2.40 1.62 -18.04
C MET A 50 1.51 0.38 -18.22
N LEU A 51 0.50 0.44 -19.08
CA LEU A 51 -0.38 -0.68 -19.40
C LEU A 51 0.39 -1.88 -19.94
N ASN A 52 1.37 -1.64 -20.84
CA ASN A 52 2.25 -2.69 -21.37
C ASN A 52 3.05 -3.37 -20.25
N LYS A 53 3.57 -2.60 -19.27
CA LYS A 53 4.27 -3.15 -18.09
C LYS A 53 3.38 -4.03 -17.22
N LEU A 54 2.08 -3.80 -17.28
CA LEU A 54 1.07 -4.56 -16.54
C LEU A 54 0.36 -5.62 -17.39
N GLY A 55 0.86 -5.89 -18.62
CA GLY A 55 0.39 -6.98 -19.48
C GLY A 55 -0.84 -6.66 -20.33
N PHE A 56 -1.13 -5.38 -20.57
CA PHE A 56 -2.20 -4.97 -21.50
C PHE A 56 -1.61 -4.52 -22.83
N TYR A 57 -2.09 -5.11 -23.91
CA TYR A 57 -1.66 -4.82 -25.29
C TYR A 57 -2.82 -4.42 -26.19
N ASP A 58 -4.06 -4.81 -25.84
CA ASP A 58 -5.29 -4.36 -26.49
C ASP A 58 -5.90 -3.23 -25.65
N TYR A 59 -5.76 -2.01 -26.15
CA TYR A 59 -6.22 -0.81 -25.44
C TYR A 59 -7.69 -0.47 -25.70
N ASP A 60 -8.27 -1.05 -26.75
CA ASP A 60 -9.66 -0.85 -27.17
C ASP A 60 -10.61 -1.90 -26.57
N GLU A 61 -10.05 -2.93 -25.91
CA GLU A 61 -10.84 -3.93 -25.19
C GLU A 61 -11.68 -3.27 -24.08
N LYS A 62 -12.91 -3.76 -23.92
CA LYS A 62 -13.86 -3.23 -22.93
C LYS A 62 -13.51 -3.73 -21.52
N VAL A 63 -13.46 -2.79 -20.55
CA VAL A 63 -13.16 -3.10 -19.14
C VAL A 63 -14.21 -4.03 -18.53
N GLU A 64 -15.44 -4.01 -18.99
CA GLU A 64 -16.51 -4.90 -18.51
C GLU A 64 -16.17 -6.40 -18.68
N HIS A 65 -15.42 -6.77 -19.73
CA HIS A 65 -14.99 -8.14 -20.00
C HIS A 65 -13.79 -8.58 -19.15
N MET A 66 -13.20 -7.67 -18.39
CA MET A 66 -11.99 -7.92 -17.63
C MET A 66 -12.27 -8.56 -16.26
N SER A 67 -11.35 -9.43 -15.84
CA SER A 67 -11.33 -9.96 -14.48
C SER A 67 -11.11 -8.85 -13.43
N GLY A 68 -11.48 -9.10 -12.17
CA GLY A 68 -11.24 -8.14 -11.09
C GLY A 68 -9.76 -7.76 -10.94
N GLY A 69 -8.83 -8.71 -11.13
CA GLY A 69 -7.40 -8.44 -11.10
C GLY A 69 -6.93 -7.55 -12.25
N GLN A 70 -7.48 -7.72 -13.46
CA GLN A 70 -7.21 -6.85 -14.60
C GLN A 70 -7.76 -5.44 -14.36
N LYS A 71 -8.99 -5.32 -13.86
CA LYS A 71 -9.59 -4.03 -13.48
C LYS A 71 -8.73 -3.29 -12.45
N LYS A 72 -8.22 -4.00 -11.44
CA LYS A 72 -7.33 -3.41 -10.44
C LYS A 72 -6.02 -2.89 -11.04
N ARG A 73 -5.43 -3.59 -12.00
CA ARG A 73 -4.22 -3.13 -12.71
C ARG A 73 -4.47 -1.88 -13.54
N ILE A 74 -5.62 -1.78 -14.20
CA ILE A 74 -6.01 -0.56 -14.95
C ILE A 74 -6.19 0.62 -14.01
N ALA A 75 -6.88 0.41 -12.86
CA ALA A 75 -7.04 1.44 -11.85
C ALA A 75 -5.70 1.88 -11.22
N LEU A 76 -4.74 0.95 -11.09
CA LEU A 76 -3.38 1.28 -10.65
C LEU A 76 -2.72 2.23 -11.65
N VAL A 77 -2.79 1.96 -12.96
CA VAL A 77 -2.26 2.90 -13.98
C VAL A 77 -2.91 4.28 -13.84
N ASN A 78 -4.24 4.34 -13.70
CA ASN A 78 -4.95 5.60 -13.51
C ASN A 78 -4.45 6.36 -12.28
N ALA A 79 -4.30 5.68 -11.14
CA ALA A 79 -3.80 6.29 -9.90
C ALA A 79 -2.36 6.79 -10.03
N LEU A 80 -1.49 6.05 -10.76
CA LEU A 80 -0.10 6.46 -10.97
C LEU A 80 0.03 7.65 -11.94
N LEU A 81 -0.90 7.80 -12.88
CA LEU A 81 -0.96 8.95 -13.79
C LEU A 81 -1.57 10.19 -13.13
N THR A 82 -2.31 10.03 -12.05
CA THR A 82 -2.96 11.13 -11.33
C THR A 82 -1.91 11.96 -10.58
N PRO A 83 -1.75 13.26 -10.90
CA PRO A 83 -0.85 14.13 -10.13
C PRO A 83 -1.36 14.28 -8.69
N ALA A 84 -0.64 13.73 -7.72
CA ALA A 84 -1.02 13.78 -6.32
C ALA A 84 0.19 14.04 -5.41
N ASP A 85 -0.04 14.77 -4.32
CA ASP A 85 0.96 14.98 -3.26
C ASP A 85 1.06 13.75 -2.35
N ILE A 86 -0.07 13.02 -2.22
CA ILE A 86 -0.15 11.79 -1.43
C ILE A 86 -0.85 10.73 -2.28
N LEU A 87 -0.15 9.64 -2.54
CA LEU A 87 -0.68 8.46 -3.21
C LEU A 87 -0.95 7.36 -2.18
N VAL A 88 -2.20 6.89 -2.11
CA VAL A 88 -2.62 5.81 -1.19
C VAL A 88 -2.91 4.56 -2.00
N LEU A 89 -2.16 3.49 -1.74
CA LEU A 89 -2.25 2.22 -2.46
C LEU A 89 -2.68 1.10 -1.50
N ASP A 90 -3.81 0.46 -1.80
CA ASP A 90 -4.32 -0.68 -1.05
C ASP A 90 -4.08 -1.98 -1.83
N GLU A 91 -3.15 -2.81 -1.29
CA GLU A 91 -2.71 -4.08 -1.89
C GLU A 91 -2.33 -3.95 -3.38
N PRO A 92 -1.36 -3.05 -3.74
CA PRO A 92 -1.06 -2.76 -5.14
C PRO A 92 -0.35 -3.90 -5.87
N THR A 93 0.28 -4.82 -5.15
CA THR A 93 1.02 -5.97 -5.72
C THR A 93 0.11 -7.15 -6.05
N ASN A 94 -1.14 -7.16 -5.59
CA ASN A 94 -2.08 -8.25 -5.86
C ASN A 94 -2.33 -8.38 -7.38
N HIS A 95 -2.26 -9.62 -7.88
CA HIS A 95 -2.43 -9.96 -9.29
C HIS A 95 -1.34 -9.41 -10.23
N LEU A 96 -0.20 -8.95 -9.71
CA LEU A 96 0.98 -8.58 -10.49
C LEU A 96 1.95 -9.76 -10.59
N ASP A 97 2.60 -9.90 -11.75
CA ASP A 97 3.76 -10.77 -11.91
C ASP A 97 5.04 -10.10 -11.37
N LEU A 98 6.13 -10.85 -11.28
CA LEU A 98 7.39 -10.37 -10.73
C LEU A 98 7.97 -9.18 -11.51
N ASN A 99 7.78 -9.14 -12.83
CA ASN A 99 8.27 -8.04 -13.66
C ASN A 99 7.48 -6.76 -13.39
N SER A 100 6.16 -6.88 -13.30
CA SER A 100 5.26 -5.76 -12.96
C SER A 100 5.53 -5.23 -11.54
N ILE A 101 5.79 -6.11 -10.56
CA ILE A 101 6.17 -5.71 -9.19
C ILE A 101 7.49 -4.94 -9.22
N SER A 102 8.52 -5.45 -9.89
CA SER A 102 9.84 -4.79 -9.98
C SER A 102 9.76 -3.41 -10.65
N TRP A 103 8.91 -3.30 -11.68
CA TRP A 103 8.64 -2.01 -12.30
C TRP A 103 7.93 -1.05 -11.33
N LEU A 104 6.90 -1.52 -10.62
CA LEU A 104 6.17 -0.71 -9.64
C LEU A 104 7.09 -0.24 -8.50
N GLU A 105 7.96 -1.11 -7.98
CA GLU A 105 8.98 -0.75 -7.00
C GLU A 105 9.84 0.43 -7.49
N THR A 106 10.36 0.32 -8.72
CA THR A 106 11.19 1.36 -9.32
C THR A 106 10.43 2.68 -9.51
N TYR A 107 9.17 2.59 -9.92
CA TYR A 107 8.30 3.76 -10.06
C TYR A 107 8.07 4.48 -8.73
N LEU A 108 7.71 3.72 -7.69
CA LEU A 108 7.40 4.28 -6.36
C LEU A 108 8.63 4.86 -5.65
N LEU A 109 9.81 4.27 -5.85
CA LEU A 109 11.07 4.82 -5.33
C LEU A 109 11.43 6.19 -5.91
N ASN A 110 10.95 6.50 -7.12
CA ASN A 110 11.15 7.77 -7.81
C ASN A 110 9.91 8.69 -7.74
N TYR A 111 8.87 8.29 -7.01
CA TYR A 111 7.66 9.11 -6.90
C TYR A 111 7.94 10.40 -6.12
N PRO A 112 7.57 11.57 -6.65
CA PRO A 112 7.95 12.86 -6.04
C PRO A 112 7.15 13.21 -4.78
N GLY A 113 5.98 12.58 -4.59
CA GLY A 113 5.08 12.80 -3.45
C GLY A 113 5.27 11.78 -2.33
N ALA A 114 4.41 11.84 -1.34
CA ALA A 114 4.34 10.83 -0.29
C ALA A 114 3.52 9.62 -0.78
N VAL A 115 3.97 8.41 -0.44
CA VAL A 115 3.24 7.18 -0.76
C VAL A 115 2.86 6.45 0.52
N LEU A 116 1.58 6.19 0.69
CA LEU A 116 1.04 5.35 1.77
C LEU A 116 0.60 4.01 1.19
N ILE A 117 1.18 2.93 1.67
CA ILE A 117 0.94 1.58 1.14
C ILE A 117 0.37 0.70 2.24
N VAL A 118 -0.72 0.01 1.94
CA VAL A 118 -1.22 -1.14 2.69
C VAL A 118 -0.90 -2.38 1.88
N SER A 119 -0.10 -3.30 2.43
CA SER A 119 0.25 -4.55 1.74
C SER A 119 0.66 -5.65 2.72
N HIS A 120 0.43 -6.89 2.31
CA HIS A 120 0.93 -8.10 2.97
C HIS A 120 2.25 -8.62 2.36
N ASP A 121 2.67 -8.05 1.23
CA ASP A 121 3.93 -8.41 0.57
C ASP A 121 5.13 -7.79 1.29
N ARG A 122 5.76 -8.60 2.15
CA ARG A 122 6.91 -8.16 2.96
C ARG A 122 8.14 -7.84 2.12
N PHE A 123 8.33 -8.51 0.98
CA PHE A 123 9.47 -8.28 0.09
C PHE A 123 9.34 -6.92 -0.59
N PHE A 124 8.16 -6.64 -1.13
CA PHE A 124 7.83 -5.35 -1.72
C PHE A 124 7.97 -4.21 -0.70
N LEU A 125 7.34 -4.34 0.49
CA LEU A 125 7.44 -3.33 1.54
C LEU A 125 8.89 -3.10 1.97
N ASN A 126 9.70 -4.15 2.09
CA ASN A 126 11.09 -4.01 2.51
C ASN A 126 11.93 -3.20 1.52
N ARG A 127 11.57 -3.17 0.24
CA ARG A 127 12.29 -2.43 -0.81
C ARG A 127 11.83 -0.99 -0.97
N VAL A 128 10.54 -0.73 -0.74
CA VAL A 128 9.93 0.56 -1.08
C VAL A 128 9.74 1.47 0.12
N VAL A 129 9.43 0.91 1.33
CA VAL A 129 9.06 1.76 2.46
C VAL A 129 10.26 2.23 3.27
N THR A 130 10.15 3.45 3.78
CA THR A 130 11.13 4.09 4.68
C THR A 130 10.59 4.26 6.10
N LYS A 131 9.29 4.05 6.29
CA LYS A 131 8.60 4.09 7.59
C LYS A 131 7.49 3.07 7.60
N VAL A 132 7.21 2.49 8.76
CA VAL A 132 6.10 1.56 8.97
C VAL A 132 5.18 2.13 10.04
N ILE A 133 3.89 2.17 9.75
CA ILE A 133 2.84 2.53 10.70
C ILE A 133 2.13 1.25 11.12
N GLU A 134 2.17 0.93 12.39
CA GLU A 134 1.47 -0.19 12.97
C GLU A 134 0.23 0.28 13.71
N ILE A 135 -0.90 -0.37 13.45
CA ILE A 135 -2.15 -0.16 14.17
C ILE A 135 -2.47 -1.44 14.93
N GLU A 136 -2.38 -1.40 16.25
CA GLU A 136 -2.62 -2.56 17.11
C GLU A 136 -3.37 -2.13 18.37
N ASN A 137 -4.45 -2.84 18.74
CA ASN A 137 -5.26 -2.59 19.95
C ASN A 137 -5.70 -1.12 20.11
N GLY A 138 -6.11 -0.47 19.00
CA GLY A 138 -6.55 0.92 19.02
C GLY A 138 -5.43 1.95 19.17
N SER A 139 -4.17 1.51 19.21
CA SER A 139 -2.98 2.35 19.29
C SER A 139 -2.26 2.40 17.94
N VAL A 140 -1.66 3.55 17.64
CA VAL A 140 -0.86 3.76 16.44
C VAL A 140 0.59 3.97 16.84
N ARG A 141 1.51 3.22 16.23
CA ARG A 141 2.96 3.36 16.43
C ARG A 141 3.65 3.51 15.08
N MET A 142 4.61 4.42 15.02
CA MET A 142 5.41 4.65 13.82
C MET A 142 6.85 4.18 14.06
N TYR A 143 7.38 3.41 13.11
CA TYR A 143 8.75 2.92 13.10
C TYR A 143 9.48 3.49 11.89
N THR A 144 10.64 4.07 12.12
CA THR A 144 11.54 4.51 11.05
C THR A 144 12.39 3.34 10.60
N GLY A 145 12.57 3.21 9.29
CA GLY A 145 13.26 2.11 8.63
C GLY A 145 12.33 1.33 7.71
N ASN A 146 12.87 0.31 7.06
CA ASN A 146 12.12 -0.58 6.19
C ASN A 146 11.33 -1.65 7.00
N TYR A 147 10.67 -2.56 6.28
CA TYR A 147 9.88 -3.61 6.93
C TYR A 147 10.73 -4.55 7.80
N LYS A 148 11.98 -4.86 7.41
CA LYS A 148 12.91 -5.70 8.18
C LYS A 148 13.28 -5.02 9.50
N ASP A 149 13.58 -3.72 9.47
CA ASP A 149 13.90 -2.93 10.68
C ASP A 149 12.73 -2.92 11.66
N TYR A 150 11.52 -2.74 11.14
CA TYR A 150 10.29 -2.83 11.93
C TYR A 150 10.14 -4.21 12.57
N ALA A 151 10.28 -5.30 11.79
CA ALA A 151 10.11 -6.65 12.28
C ALA A 151 11.10 -6.99 13.41
N GLN A 152 12.35 -6.56 13.30
CA GLN A 152 13.37 -6.72 14.35
C GLN A 152 13.00 -5.95 15.62
N LYS A 153 12.60 -4.69 15.50
CA LYS A 153 12.18 -3.88 16.65
C LYS A 153 10.96 -4.48 17.35
N LYS A 154 9.99 -4.95 16.57
CA LYS A 154 8.78 -5.61 17.12
C LYS A 154 9.13 -6.88 17.87
N GLN A 155 10.05 -7.68 17.34
CA GLN A 155 10.53 -8.91 18.02
C GLN A 155 11.20 -8.58 19.34
N MET A 156 12.11 -7.60 19.38
CA MET A 156 12.76 -7.16 20.64
C MET A 156 11.75 -6.72 21.70
N ILE A 157 10.73 -5.98 21.30
CA ILE A 157 9.65 -5.53 22.22
C ILE A 157 8.90 -6.74 22.79
N ARG A 158 8.54 -7.71 21.94
CA ARG A 158 7.83 -8.93 22.37
C ARG A 158 8.66 -9.76 23.32
N ASP A 159 9.95 -9.94 23.04
CA ASP A 159 10.86 -10.70 23.89
C ASP A 159 11.05 -10.03 25.26
N ALA A 160 11.13 -8.70 25.30
CA ALA A 160 11.19 -7.94 26.55
C ALA A 160 9.90 -8.10 27.38
N GLN A 161 8.73 -7.97 26.75
CA GLN A 161 7.43 -8.15 27.40
C GLN A 161 7.26 -9.60 27.95
N LEU A 162 7.67 -10.60 27.18
CA LEU A 162 7.62 -11.99 27.61
C LEU A 162 8.52 -12.23 28.84
N LYS A 163 9.73 -11.68 28.81
CA LYS A 163 10.67 -11.78 29.94
C LYS A 163 10.11 -11.12 31.20
N GLU A 164 9.52 -9.94 31.08
CA GLU A 164 8.88 -9.23 32.17
C GLU A 164 7.71 -10.04 32.74
N TYR A 165 6.82 -10.55 31.88
CA TYR A 165 5.71 -11.41 32.29
C TYR A 165 6.18 -12.66 33.04
N LEU A 166 7.22 -13.35 32.56
CA LEU A 166 7.78 -14.52 33.24
C LEU A 166 8.41 -14.19 34.59
N ASN A 167 9.04 -13.03 34.73
CA ASN A 167 9.58 -12.57 36.03
C ASN A 167 8.47 -12.30 37.03
N GLN A 168 7.40 -11.59 36.64
CA GLN A 168 6.23 -11.36 37.48
C GLN A 168 5.58 -12.67 37.92
N GLN A 169 5.45 -13.67 37.06
CA GLN A 169 4.93 -14.98 37.41
C GLN A 169 5.82 -15.72 38.43
N ARG A 170 7.15 -15.54 38.38
CA ARG A 170 8.07 -16.12 39.36
C ARG A 170 7.96 -15.47 40.74
N GLU A 171 7.70 -14.17 40.78
CA GLU A 171 7.54 -13.42 42.05
C GLU A 171 6.21 -13.75 42.74
N ILE A 172 5.12 -13.99 41.97
CA ILE A 172 3.80 -14.30 42.53
C ILE A 172 3.74 -15.72 43.15
N LYS A 173 4.46 -16.70 42.58
CA LYS A 173 4.44 -18.10 43.08
C LYS A 173 4.92 -18.28 44.53
N PRO A 174 5.98 -17.62 45.04
CA PRO A 174 6.40 -17.78 46.45
C PRO A 174 5.43 -17.14 47.44
N VAL A 175 4.73 -16.07 47.10
CA VAL A 175 3.76 -15.40 47.97
C VAL A 175 2.54 -16.27 48.29
N SER A 176 2.14 -17.13 47.37
CA SER A 176 1.00 -18.05 47.55
C SER A 176 1.27 -19.16 48.58
N TYR A 177 2.53 -19.51 48.84
CA TYR A 177 2.87 -20.57 49.81
C TYR A 177 3.12 -20.08 51.24
N THR A 178 3.30 -18.75 51.45
CA THR A 178 3.54 -18.19 52.78
C THR A 178 2.27 -17.87 53.57
N HIS A 179 1.09 -17.94 52.93
CA HIS A 179 -0.20 -17.67 53.59
C HIS A 179 -1.01 -18.92 53.98
N LEU A 180 -0.43 -20.14 53.91
CA LEU A 180 -1.12 -21.40 54.24
C LEU A 180 -0.48 -22.14 55.47
N THR A 181 0.16 -21.40 56.37
CA THR A 181 0.57 -21.95 57.68
C THR A 181 0.03 -21.08 58.81
N LEU A 182 -1.22 -21.30 59.17
CA LEU A 182 -1.81 -21.10 60.51
C LEU A 182 -2.80 -22.21 60.74
#